data_cdf829b0bea8a2b66dc30d57458f0954
#
_entry.id   cdf829b0bea8a2b66dc30d57458f0954
#
_cell.length_a   1.000
_cell.length_b   1.000
_cell.length_c   1.000
_cell.angle_alpha   90.00
_cell.angle_beta   90.00
_cell.angle_gamma   90.00
#
_symmetry.space_group_name_H-M   'P 1'
#
loop_
_entity.id
_entity.type
_entity.pdbx_description
1 polymer ?
#
loop_
_entity_poly.entity_id
_entity_poly.type
_entity_poly.pdbx_seq_one_letter_code
_entity_poly.pdbx_strand_id
1 'polypeptide(L)'
;MRIMWYMARYHQMRVSDATIYRILKRHGVNRLPGKPGRRKVHTKRYNKQVPGHHIQMDVKFLTFIGKKGEKVRRFQYTAIDDATRVRALKIYDKHTQANAIDFADHIIEKFPFRIREIRSDNGHEFQAKFHWHVEDLGIRHAYIKRGTPQLNGKVERSHRSDGQEFYQLLSYKGDVDLEAKLVEWERFYNFHRPHGAHNGKTPYEALREKL
;
A
#
# COMPACT_ATOMS: atom_id res chain seq x y z
N MET A 1 15.53 7.73 -8.93
CA MET A 1 16.01 6.82 -7.87
C MET A 1 15.52 5.37 -7.98
N ARG A 2 14.20 5.01 -8.04
CA ARG A 2 13.77 3.59 -8.10
C ARG A 2 14.34 2.82 -9.29
N ILE A 3 14.33 3.38 -10.47
CA ILE A 3 14.90 2.75 -11.68
C ILE A 3 16.38 2.45 -11.46
N MET A 4 17.13 3.38 -10.88
CA MET A 4 18.55 3.18 -10.55
C MET A 4 18.77 1.96 -9.66
N TRP A 5 17.99 1.81 -8.60
CA TRP A 5 18.08 0.65 -7.70
C TRP A 5 17.65 -0.64 -8.39
N TYR A 6 16.61 -0.57 -9.24
CA TYR A 6 16.15 -1.72 -10.01
C TYR A 6 17.24 -2.19 -11.00
N MET A 7 17.87 -1.27 -11.74
CA MET A 7 18.95 -1.57 -12.66
C MET A 7 20.16 -2.18 -11.94
N ALA A 8 20.53 -1.63 -10.80
CA ALA A 8 21.64 -2.18 -10.01
C ALA A 8 21.33 -3.58 -9.48
N ARG A 9 20.09 -3.83 -9.00
CA ARG A 9 19.68 -5.09 -8.37
C ARG A 9 19.52 -6.24 -9.39
N TYR A 10 18.82 -5.98 -10.49
CA TYR A 10 18.38 -7.04 -11.40
C TYR A 10 19.19 -7.11 -12.71
N HIS A 11 19.89 -6.04 -13.05
CA HIS A 11 20.68 -5.97 -14.28
C HIS A 11 22.16 -5.69 -14.04
N GLN A 12 22.60 -5.63 -12.78
CA GLN A 12 23.99 -5.33 -12.38
C GLN A 12 24.56 -4.05 -13.01
N MET A 13 23.67 -3.13 -13.41
CA MET A 13 24.02 -1.88 -14.06
C MET A 13 23.97 -0.72 -13.05
N ARG A 14 25.12 -0.06 -12.84
CA ARG A 14 25.22 1.16 -12.03
C ARG A 14 25.10 2.39 -12.92
N VAL A 15 23.93 3.04 -12.89
CA VAL A 15 23.65 4.24 -13.67
C VAL A 15 23.22 5.37 -12.75
N SER A 16 23.69 6.59 -13.02
CA SER A 16 23.31 7.75 -12.21
C SER A 16 21.85 8.15 -12.43
N ASP A 17 21.22 8.75 -11.42
CA ASP A 17 19.83 9.25 -11.52
C ASP A 17 19.69 10.30 -12.64
N ALA A 18 20.72 11.15 -12.84
CA ALA A 18 20.76 12.14 -13.90
C ALA A 18 20.80 11.49 -15.31
N THR A 19 21.53 10.40 -15.47
CA THR A 19 21.59 9.66 -16.75
C THR A 19 20.23 9.02 -17.06
N ILE A 20 19.61 8.37 -16.08
CA ILE A 20 18.26 7.81 -16.22
C ILE A 20 17.27 8.90 -16.60
N TYR A 21 17.30 10.05 -15.91
CA TYR A 21 16.40 11.15 -16.21
C TYR A 21 16.56 11.66 -17.65
N ARG A 22 17.82 11.82 -18.14
CA ARG A 22 18.10 12.25 -19.52
C ARG A 22 17.57 11.25 -20.54
N ILE A 23 17.74 9.94 -20.32
CA ILE A 23 17.21 8.89 -21.19
C ILE A 23 15.68 8.96 -21.21
N LEU A 24 15.02 8.95 -20.05
CA LEU A 24 13.57 9.03 -19.97
C LEU A 24 13.01 10.30 -20.63
N LYS A 25 13.71 11.44 -20.47
CA LYS A 25 13.32 12.70 -21.12
C LYS A 25 13.41 12.60 -22.65
N ARG A 26 14.46 11.99 -23.16
CA ARG A 26 14.64 11.76 -24.61
C ARG A 26 13.50 10.95 -25.22
N HIS A 27 12.99 9.97 -24.47
CA HIS A 27 11.87 9.12 -24.89
C HIS A 27 10.48 9.66 -24.47
N GLY A 28 10.38 10.86 -23.90
CA GLY A 28 9.10 11.46 -23.50
C GLY A 28 8.40 10.79 -22.31
N VAL A 29 9.07 9.87 -21.61
CA VAL A 29 8.51 9.06 -20.51
C VAL A 29 9.04 9.44 -19.13
N ASN A 30 9.60 10.64 -18.98
CA ASN A 30 10.17 11.14 -17.74
C ASN A 30 9.12 11.61 -16.70
N ARG A 31 7.85 11.62 -17.08
CA ARG A 31 6.73 11.98 -16.18
C ARG A 31 5.70 10.87 -16.15
N LEU A 32 5.27 10.51 -14.95
CA LEU A 32 4.12 9.60 -14.81
C LEU A 32 2.85 10.31 -15.26
N PRO A 33 1.91 9.60 -15.91
CA PRO A 33 0.60 10.13 -16.24
C PRO A 33 -0.10 10.67 -14.97
N GLY A 34 -0.81 11.76 -15.10
CA GLY A 34 -1.57 12.38 -14.01
C GLY A 34 -1.28 13.87 -13.83
N LYS A 35 -2.19 14.57 -13.17
CA LYS A 35 -2.03 16.01 -12.88
C LYS A 35 -0.95 16.22 -11.81
N PRO A 36 -0.03 17.19 -11.98
CA PRO A 36 0.92 17.54 -10.95
C PRO A 36 0.19 18.12 -9.73
N GLY A 37 0.21 17.35 -8.63
CA GLY A 37 -0.35 17.81 -7.36
C GLY A 37 0.56 18.85 -6.69
N ARG A 38 -0.03 19.83 -5.99
CA ARG A 38 0.74 20.76 -5.15
C ARG A 38 1.52 19.98 -4.09
N ARG A 39 2.84 20.14 -4.04
CA ARG A 39 3.68 19.60 -2.97
C ARG A 39 3.37 20.33 -1.66
N LYS A 40 2.74 19.62 -0.72
CA LYS A 40 2.71 20.06 0.68
C LYS A 40 4.06 19.69 1.31
N VAL A 41 4.78 20.67 1.82
CA VAL A 41 6.02 20.43 2.58
C VAL A 41 5.62 20.06 4.00
N HIS A 42 5.81 18.79 4.37
CA HIS A 42 5.64 18.33 5.74
C HIS A 42 6.98 18.37 6.47
N THR A 43 7.07 19.21 7.49
CA THR A 43 8.31 19.44 8.26
C THR A 43 8.61 18.33 9.27
N LYS A 44 7.60 17.60 9.74
CA LYS A 44 7.76 16.48 10.69
C LYS A 44 7.39 15.17 10.03
N ARG A 45 8.35 14.24 9.92
CA ARG A 45 8.14 12.87 9.48
C ARG A 45 8.02 11.96 10.69
N TYR A 46 6.90 11.27 10.78
CA TYR A 46 6.67 10.24 11.77
C TYR A 46 7.04 8.87 11.17
N ASN A 47 7.84 8.09 11.88
CA ASN A 47 8.20 6.73 11.48
C ASN A 47 8.47 5.87 12.71
N LYS A 48 7.74 4.79 12.89
CA LYS A 48 8.04 3.79 13.94
C LYS A 48 9.23 2.94 13.53
N GLN A 49 9.94 2.42 14.52
CA GLN A 49 11.14 1.62 14.28
C GLN A 49 10.87 0.12 14.42
N VAL A 50 9.88 -0.24 15.22
CA VAL A 50 9.54 -1.65 15.52
C VAL A 50 8.43 -2.13 14.59
N PRO A 51 8.64 -3.26 13.88
CA PRO A 51 7.59 -3.90 13.06
C PRO A 51 6.36 -4.23 13.90
N GLY A 52 5.18 -4.09 13.31
CA GLY A 52 3.90 -4.35 13.97
C GLY A 52 3.47 -3.34 15.03
N HIS A 53 4.32 -2.36 15.37
CA HIS A 53 3.94 -1.34 16.36
C HIS A 53 2.75 -0.51 15.91
N HIS A 54 2.72 -0.10 14.64
CA HIS A 54 1.58 0.58 14.03
C HIS A 54 1.33 0.06 12.62
N ILE A 55 0.13 -0.46 12.40
CA ILE A 55 -0.39 -0.80 11.09
C ILE A 55 -1.37 0.30 10.66
N GLN A 56 -1.16 0.90 9.51
CA GLN A 56 -2.15 1.79 8.90
C GLN A 56 -3.06 0.97 8.01
N MET A 57 -4.37 1.07 8.23
CA MET A 57 -5.40 0.38 7.46
C MET A 57 -6.31 1.40 6.78
N ASP A 58 -6.66 1.14 5.53
CA ASP A 58 -7.52 2.02 4.74
C ASP A 58 -8.18 1.25 3.59
N VAL A 59 -9.28 1.78 3.05
CA VAL A 59 -10.01 1.19 1.94
C VAL A 59 -9.93 2.08 0.71
N LYS A 60 -9.49 1.52 -0.40
CA LYS A 60 -9.49 2.17 -1.70
C LYS A 60 -10.69 1.73 -2.51
N PHE A 61 -11.50 2.70 -2.91
CA PHE A 61 -12.63 2.49 -3.82
C PHE A 61 -12.12 2.35 -5.26
N LEU A 62 -12.55 1.29 -5.93
CA LEU A 62 -12.20 0.97 -7.30
C LEU A 62 -13.46 0.92 -8.16
N THR A 63 -13.35 1.40 -9.38
CA THR A 63 -14.41 1.26 -10.38
C THR A 63 -13.77 0.75 -11.66
N PHE A 64 -14.25 -0.38 -12.14
CA PHE A 64 -13.85 -1.00 -13.39
C PHE A 64 -15.00 -0.95 -14.39
N ILE A 65 -14.68 -1.16 -15.64
CA ILE A 65 -15.67 -1.39 -16.70
C ILE A 65 -15.70 -2.89 -16.97
N GLY A 66 -16.84 -3.50 -16.74
CA GLY A 66 -17.07 -4.93 -17.00
C GLY A 66 -17.18 -5.23 -18.49
N LYS A 67 -17.31 -6.52 -18.82
CA LYS A 67 -17.35 -7.02 -20.21
C LYS A 67 -18.50 -6.45 -21.04
N LYS A 68 -19.61 -6.11 -20.40
CA LYS A 68 -20.82 -5.54 -21.04
C LYS A 68 -20.89 -4.00 -20.94
N GLY A 69 -19.78 -3.35 -20.52
CA GLY A 69 -19.73 -1.90 -20.31
C GLY A 69 -20.31 -1.40 -18.99
N GLU A 70 -20.75 -2.31 -18.12
CA GLU A 70 -21.27 -1.98 -16.79
C GLU A 70 -20.18 -1.51 -15.84
N LYS A 71 -20.53 -0.65 -14.88
CA LYS A 71 -19.61 -0.19 -13.83
C LYS A 71 -19.56 -1.22 -12.70
N VAL A 72 -18.41 -1.84 -12.52
CA VAL A 72 -18.14 -2.79 -11.43
C VAL A 72 -17.38 -2.06 -10.33
N ARG A 73 -17.96 -1.98 -9.13
CA ARG A 73 -17.31 -1.41 -7.94
C ARG A 73 -16.65 -2.50 -7.11
N ARG A 74 -15.42 -2.24 -6.66
CA ARG A 74 -14.70 -3.11 -5.74
C ARG A 74 -13.99 -2.28 -4.69
N PHE A 75 -13.67 -2.90 -3.57
CA PHE A 75 -13.10 -2.26 -2.40
C PHE A 75 -11.81 -2.97 -2.04
N GLN A 76 -10.67 -2.29 -2.28
CA GLN A 76 -9.37 -2.81 -1.87
C GLN A 76 -9.09 -2.38 -0.44
N TYR A 77 -9.07 -3.31 0.47
CA TYR A 77 -8.55 -3.12 1.82
C TYR A 77 -7.03 -3.24 1.78
N THR A 78 -6.37 -2.34 2.47
CA THR A 78 -4.91 -2.22 2.51
C THR A 78 -4.47 -2.05 3.95
N ALA A 79 -3.55 -2.88 4.40
CA ALA A 79 -2.83 -2.71 5.65
C ALA A 79 -1.33 -2.57 5.37
N ILE A 80 -0.66 -1.60 5.98
CA ILE A 80 0.76 -1.35 5.79
C ILE A 80 1.46 -1.10 7.13
N ASP A 81 2.54 -1.82 7.38
CA ASP A 81 3.37 -1.58 8.57
C ASP A 81 4.14 -0.26 8.47
N ASP A 82 4.08 0.49 9.57
CA ASP A 82 4.71 1.81 9.67
C ASP A 82 6.23 1.77 9.63
N ALA A 83 6.85 0.72 10.14
CA ALA A 83 8.30 0.59 10.23
C ALA A 83 8.94 0.06 8.94
N THR A 84 8.35 -0.97 8.35
CA THR A 84 8.96 -1.75 7.26
C THR A 84 8.32 -1.51 5.91
N ARG A 85 7.10 -0.99 5.88
CA ARG A 85 6.25 -0.88 4.66
C ARG A 85 5.82 -2.24 4.09
N VAL A 86 6.01 -3.34 4.82
CA VAL A 86 5.36 -4.61 4.49
C VAL A 86 3.86 -4.38 4.50
N ARG A 87 3.17 -4.88 3.49
CA ARG A 87 1.74 -4.64 3.33
C ARG A 87 0.99 -5.92 2.99
N ALA A 88 -0.31 -5.89 3.28
CA ALA A 88 -1.28 -6.87 2.84
C ALA A 88 -2.41 -6.17 2.08
N LEU A 89 -2.94 -6.85 1.07
CA LEU A 89 -4.01 -6.37 0.20
C LEU A 89 -5.08 -7.45 0.10
N LYS A 90 -6.36 -7.05 0.12
CA LYS A 90 -7.47 -7.94 -0.22
C LYS A 90 -8.59 -7.14 -0.88
N ILE A 91 -9.32 -7.77 -1.81
CA ILE A 91 -10.43 -7.13 -2.52
C ILE A 91 -11.73 -7.72 -2.06
N TYR A 92 -12.75 -6.86 -1.95
CA TYR A 92 -14.12 -7.25 -1.62
C TYR A 92 -15.11 -6.58 -2.56
N ASP A 93 -16.26 -7.21 -2.72
CA ASP A 93 -17.40 -6.69 -3.48
C ASP A 93 -18.22 -5.67 -2.70
N LYS A 94 -18.11 -5.68 -1.37
CA LYS A 94 -18.85 -4.82 -0.44
C LYS A 94 -17.91 -4.09 0.52
N HIS A 95 -18.40 -2.97 1.02
CA HIS A 95 -17.72 -2.11 1.99
C HIS A 95 -18.46 -2.18 3.33
N THR A 96 -18.10 -3.17 4.15
CA THR A 96 -18.81 -3.53 5.38
C THR A 96 -17.85 -3.76 6.55
N GLN A 97 -18.38 -3.69 7.79
CA GLN A 97 -17.63 -4.04 8.99
C GLN A 97 -17.19 -5.53 8.99
N ALA A 98 -18.03 -6.42 8.46
CA ALA A 98 -17.68 -7.84 8.35
C ALA A 98 -16.44 -8.06 7.46
N ASN A 99 -16.34 -7.33 6.33
CA ASN A 99 -15.16 -7.41 5.46
C ASN A 99 -13.92 -6.76 6.11
N ALA A 100 -14.11 -5.73 6.93
CA ALA A 100 -13.01 -5.15 7.70
C ALA A 100 -12.48 -6.13 8.77
N ILE A 101 -13.36 -6.86 9.43
CA ILE A 101 -13.03 -7.92 10.39
C ILE A 101 -12.27 -9.05 9.69
N ASP A 102 -12.83 -9.60 8.61
CA ASP A 102 -12.17 -10.64 7.82
C ASP A 102 -10.77 -10.20 7.32
N PHE A 103 -10.63 -8.93 6.97
CA PHE A 103 -9.32 -8.40 6.59
C PHE A 103 -8.37 -8.22 7.80
N ALA A 104 -8.89 -7.88 8.99
CA ALA A 104 -8.07 -7.84 10.20
C ALA A 104 -7.52 -9.24 10.56
N ASP A 105 -8.36 -10.26 10.51
CA ASP A 105 -7.94 -11.64 10.74
C ASP A 105 -6.90 -12.09 9.70
N HIS A 106 -7.14 -11.78 8.42
CA HIS A 106 -6.20 -12.05 7.34
C HIS A 106 -4.80 -11.43 7.57
N ILE A 107 -4.71 -10.17 8.04
CA ILE A 107 -3.41 -9.54 8.28
C ILE A 107 -2.71 -10.07 9.54
N ILE A 108 -3.46 -10.52 10.54
CA ILE A 108 -2.91 -11.15 11.74
C ILE A 108 -2.21 -12.46 11.37
N GLU A 109 -2.83 -13.27 10.52
CA GLU A 109 -2.25 -14.52 10.03
C GLU A 109 -1.07 -14.29 9.08
N LYS A 110 -1.13 -13.23 8.28
CA LYS A 110 -0.20 -12.99 7.18
C LYS A 110 1.08 -12.29 7.60
N PHE A 111 1.03 -11.36 8.56
CA PHE A 111 2.19 -10.62 8.95
C PHE A 111 3.10 -11.44 9.86
N PRO A 112 4.43 -11.51 9.59
CA PRO A 112 5.37 -12.33 10.36
C PRO A 112 5.81 -11.64 11.66
N PHE A 113 4.96 -10.79 12.23
CA PHE A 113 5.20 -10.07 13.48
C PHE A 113 3.87 -9.80 14.20
N ARG A 114 3.95 -9.65 15.52
CA ARG A 114 2.77 -9.31 16.32
C ARG A 114 2.33 -7.87 16.05
N ILE A 115 1.05 -7.68 15.75
CA ILE A 115 0.42 -6.37 15.61
C ILE A 115 0.08 -5.82 17.00
N ARG A 116 0.49 -4.59 17.31
CA ARG A 116 0.18 -3.90 18.57
C ARG A 116 -0.93 -2.88 18.41
N GLU A 117 -0.95 -2.18 17.29
CA GLU A 117 -1.94 -1.14 17.04
C GLU A 117 -2.32 -1.10 15.56
N ILE A 118 -3.63 -1.05 15.30
CA ILE A 118 -4.20 -0.76 13.99
C ILE A 118 -4.73 0.67 14.01
N ARG A 119 -4.37 1.45 13.00
CA ARG A 119 -4.87 2.81 12.76
C ARG A 119 -5.69 2.86 11.51
N SER A 120 -6.93 3.34 11.63
CA SER A 120 -7.83 3.59 10.51
C SER A 120 -8.37 5.02 10.54
N ASP A 121 -8.99 5.45 9.49
CA ASP A 121 -9.86 6.61 9.54
C ASP A 121 -11.18 6.29 10.29
N ASN A 122 -12.12 7.25 10.31
CA ASN A 122 -13.42 7.06 10.94
C ASN A 122 -14.46 6.49 9.95
N GLY A 123 -14.04 5.68 8.96
CA GLY A 123 -14.94 4.99 8.06
C GLY A 123 -15.92 4.09 8.81
N HIS A 124 -17.15 3.96 8.31
CA HIS A 124 -18.19 3.14 8.97
C HIS A 124 -17.80 1.68 9.09
N GLU A 125 -16.96 1.17 8.21
CA GLU A 125 -16.42 -0.20 8.19
C GLU A 125 -15.49 -0.48 9.36
N PHE A 126 -14.84 0.55 9.91
CA PHE A 126 -13.92 0.44 11.03
C PHE A 126 -14.54 0.77 12.40
N GLN A 127 -15.86 0.98 12.46
CA GLN A 127 -16.57 1.32 13.68
C GLN A 127 -17.12 0.08 14.41
N ALA A 128 -17.66 0.30 15.59
CA ALA A 128 -18.43 -0.66 16.39
C ALA A 128 -17.84 -2.09 16.37
N LYS A 129 -18.41 -3.01 15.60
CA LYS A 129 -18.04 -4.42 15.57
C LYS A 129 -16.56 -4.64 15.22
N PHE A 130 -16.02 -3.89 14.27
CA PHE A 130 -14.60 -3.96 13.91
C PHE A 130 -13.73 -3.51 15.08
N HIS A 131 -14.07 -2.38 15.71
CA HIS A 131 -13.31 -1.84 16.83
C HIS A 131 -13.23 -2.86 17.97
N TRP A 132 -14.35 -3.41 18.40
CA TRP A 132 -14.39 -4.39 19.47
C TRP A 132 -13.67 -5.69 19.11
N HIS A 133 -13.85 -6.20 17.91
CA HIS A 133 -13.14 -7.40 17.44
C HIS A 133 -11.62 -7.25 17.54
N VAL A 134 -11.08 -6.14 17.11
CA VAL A 134 -9.63 -5.85 17.15
C VAL A 134 -9.15 -5.71 18.60
N GLU A 135 -9.91 -5.04 19.47
CA GLU A 135 -9.58 -4.89 20.89
C GLU A 135 -9.66 -6.24 21.65
N ASP A 136 -10.62 -7.08 21.35
CA ASP A 136 -10.76 -8.43 21.92
C ASP A 136 -9.57 -9.34 21.56
N LEU A 137 -8.94 -9.12 20.40
CA LEU A 137 -7.70 -9.79 20.00
C LEU A 137 -6.43 -9.21 20.67
N GLY A 138 -6.60 -8.24 21.57
CA GLY A 138 -5.51 -7.58 22.29
C GLY A 138 -4.70 -6.62 21.39
N ILE A 139 -5.30 -6.14 20.31
CA ILE A 139 -4.72 -5.16 19.39
C ILE A 139 -5.42 -3.83 19.61
N ARG A 140 -4.66 -2.79 19.94
CA ARG A 140 -5.23 -1.45 20.12
C ARG A 140 -5.75 -0.90 18.79
N HIS A 141 -7.00 -0.46 18.74
CA HIS A 141 -7.56 0.26 17.61
C HIS A 141 -7.56 1.78 17.85
N ALA A 142 -6.86 2.52 16.98
CA ALA A 142 -6.76 3.98 17.10
C ALA A 142 -7.35 4.67 15.86
N TYR A 143 -8.38 5.48 16.08
CA TYR A 143 -8.92 6.33 15.02
C TYR A 143 -7.99 7.51 14.72
N ILE A 144 -7.77 7.78 13.44
CA ILE A 144 -7.02 8.94 12.98
C ILE A 144 -7.92 10.17 13.08
N LYS A 145 -7.45 11.18 13.80
CA LYS A 145 -8.19 12.44 13.97
C LYS A 145 -8.41 13.10 12.61
N ARG A 146 -9.64 13.54 12.36
CA ARG A 146 -9.99 14.31 11.14
C ARG A 146 -9.07 15.51 10.99
N GLY A 147 -8.62 15.79 9.76
CA GLY A 147 -7.70 16.89 9.47
C GLY A 147 -6.21 16.59 9.73
N THR A 148 -5.85 15.36 10.09
CA THR A 148 -4.45 14.93 10.26
C THR A 148 -4.01 13.87 9.23
N PRO A 149 -4.03 14.18 7.92
CA PRO A 149 -3.75 13.21 6.86
C PRO A 149 -2.33 12.62 6.94
N GLN A 150 -1.41 13.30 7.62
CA GLN A 150 -0.04 12.80 7.82
C GLN A 150 0.00 11.47 8.62
N LEU A 151 -1.00 11.19 9.43
CA LEU A 151 -1.07 9.95 10.21
C LEU A 151 -1.50 8.74 9.36
N ASN A 152 -2.14 8.96 8.19
CA ASN A 152 -2.50 7.93 7.21
C ASN A 152 -1.62 7.96 5.93
N GLY A 153 -0.62 8.81 5.91
CA GLY A 153 0.16 9.13 4.71
C GLY A 153 0.91 7.95 4.10
N LYS A 154 1.12 6.85 4.83
CA LYS A 154 1.83 5.66 4.31
C LYS A 154 0.91 4.77 3.50
N VAL A 155 -0.30 4.52 3.99
CA VAL A 155 -1.31 3.77 3.23
C VAL A 155 -1.80 4.57 2.03
N GLU A 156 -2.02 5.89 2.16
CA GLU A 156 -2.34 6.75 1.02
C GLU A 156 -1.24 6.73 -0.05
N ARG A 157 0.03 6.75 0.38
CA ARG A 157 1.17 6.61 -0.55
C ARG A 157 1.19 5.24 -1.22
N SER A 158 0.85 4.18 -0.49
CA SER A 158 0.67 2.83 -1.04
C SER A 158 -0.42 2.82 -2.10
N HIS A 159 -1.60 3.37 -1.82
CA HIS A 159 -2.70 3.50 -2.78
C HIS A 159 -2.33 4.28 -4.04
N ARG A 160 -1.47 5.30 -3.90
CA ARG A 160 -0.94 6.02 -5.06
C ARG A 160 -0.03 5.13 -5.91
N SER A 161 0.81 4.31 -5.27
CA SER A 161 1.65 3.35 -5.99
C SER A 161 0.81 2.32 -6.72
N ASP A 162 -0.26 1.81 -6.08
CA ASP A 162 -1.20 0.88 -6.72
C ASP A 162 -1.87 1.51 -7.94
N GLY A 163 -2.32 2.76 -7.83
CA GLY A 163 -2.90 3.49 -8.97
C GLY A 163 -1.94 3.64 -10.14
N GLN A 164 -0.67 3.98 -9.87
CA GLN A 164 0.32 4.31 -10.89
C GLN A 164 1.05 3.10 -11.49
N GLU A 165 1.20 2.03 -10.72
CA GLU A 165 2.10 0.93 -11.08
C GLU A 165 1.34 -0.38 -11.31
N PHE A 166 0.09 -0.46 -10.89
CA PHE A 166 -0.75 -1.65 -11.03
C PHE A 166 -2.07 -1.34 -11.77
N TYR A 167 -2.98 -0.57 -11.17
CA TYR A 167 -4.31 -0.37 -11.75
C TYR A 167 -4.32 0.37 -13.09
N GLN A 168 -3.38 1.26 -13.32
CA GLN A 168 -3.25 1.96 -14.60
C GLN A 168 -2.92 1.02 -15.77
N LEU A 169 -2.27 -0.12 -15.47
CA LEU A 169 -1.88 -1.12 -16.46
C LEU A 169 -2.86 -2.31 -16.52
N LEU A 170 -3.86 -2.32 -15.62
CA LEU A 170 -4.77 -3.43 -15.47
C LEU A 170 -5.98 -3.29 -16.40
N SER A 171 -6.25 -4.32 -17.21
CA SER A 171 -7.54 -4.53 -17.84
C SER A 171 -8.37 -5.48 -16.99
N TYR A 172 -9.53 -5.03 -16.51
CA TYR A 172 -10.43 -5.85 -15.70
C TYR A 172 -11.09 -6.95 -16.54
N LYS A 173 -10.88 -8.20 -16.15
CA LYS A 173 -11.47 -9.37 -16.82
C LYS A 173 -12.48 -10.12 -15.95
N GLY A 174 -12.39 -9.97 -14.65
CA GLY A 174 -13.22 -10.61 -13.64
C GLY A 174 -12.54 -10.63 -12.27
N ASP A 175 -13.26 -10.99 -11.23
CA ASP A 175 -12.75 -10.92 -9.85
C ASP A 175 -11.63 -11.94 -9.59
N VAL A 176 -11.75 -13.15 -10.11
CA VAL A 176 -10.70 -14.17 -9.96
C VAL A 176 -9.38 -13.73 -10.59
N ASP A 177 -9.42 -13.15 -11.78
CA ASP A 177 -8.22 -12.60 -12.45
C ASP A 177 -7.65 -11.40 -11.66
N LEU A 178 -8.54 -10.55 -11.13
CA LEU A 178 -8.15 -9.38 -10.34
C LEU A 178 -7.48 -9.78 -9.02
N GLU A 179 -8.03 -10.75 -8.31
CA GLU A 179 -7.47 -11.28 -7.06
C GLU A 179 -6.10 -11.91 -7.28
N ALA A 180 -5.95 -12.76 -8.28
CA ALA A 180 -4.68 -13.39 -8.63
C ALA A 180 -3.60 -12.34 -8.92
N LYS A 181 -3.92 -11.35 -9.76
CA LYS A 181 -2.99 -10.25 -10.08
C LYS A 181 -2.66 -9.37 -8.88
N LEU A 182 -3.62 -9.18 -7.98
CA LEU A 182 -3.40 -8.40 -6.76
C LEU A 182 -2.42 -9.12 -5.81
N VAL A 183 -2.52 -10.45 -5.69
CA VAL A 183 -1.59 -11.28 -4.93
C VAL A 183 -0.18 -11.19 -5.52
N GLU A 184 -0.04 -11.29 -6.83
CA GLU A 184 1.25 -11.12 -7.52
C GLU A 184 1.82 -9.71 -7.30
N TRP A 185 0.97 -8.68 -7.39
CA TRP A 185 1.37 -7.30 -7.14
C TRP A 185 1.82 -7.07 -5.70
N GLU A 186 1.11 -7.63 -4.73
CA GLU A 186 1.49 -7.55 -3.32
C GLU A 186 2.84 -8.24 -3.08
N ARG A 187 3.03 -9.45 -3.64
CA ARG A 187 4.30 -10.18 -3.56
C ARG A 187 5.44 -9.37 -4.18
N PHE A 188 5.24 -8.84 -5.38
CA PHE A 188 6.24 -7.98 -6.02
C PHE A 188 6.57 -6.75 -5.16
N TYR A 189 5.57 -6.08 -4.60
CA TYR A 189 5.77 -4.92 -3.75
C TYR A 189 6.58 -5.23 -2.50
N ASN A 190 6.28 -6.34 -1.83
CA ASN A 190 6.91 -6.71 -0.58
C ASN A 190 8.33 -7.26 -0.77
N PHE A 191 8.57 -8.07 -1.81
CA PHE A 191 9.81 -8.83 -1.95
C PHE A 191 10.75 -8.34 -3.05
N HIS A 192 10.23 -7.61 -4.05
CA HIS A 192 11.00 -7.28 -5.24
C HIS A 192 11.09 -5.79 -5.53
N ARG A 193 10.12 -5.00 -5.06
CA ARG A 193 10.08 -3.58 -5.38
C ARG A 193 11.01 -2.76 -4.48
N PRO A 194 12.05 -2.07 -5.05
CA PRO A 194 12.91 -1.18 -4.28
C PRO A 194 12.12 -0.01 -3.68
N HIS A 195 12.36 0.29 -2.41
CA HIS A 195 11.61 1.30 -1.66
C HIS A 195 12.46 2.51 -1.28
N GLY A 196 12.00 3.72 -1.62
CA GLY A 196 12.70 4.96 -1.30
C GLY A 196 12.86 5.23 0.19
N ALA A 197 11.92 4.76 1.02
CA ALA A 197 12.01 4.89 2.47
C ALA A 197 13.11 4.00 3.09
N HIS A 198 13.59 3.01 2.37
CA HIS A 198 14.59 2.03 2.81
C HIS A 198 15.84 2.04 1.94
N ASN A 199 16.14 3.19 1.29
CA ASN A 199 17.33 3.37 0.45
C ASN A 199 17.50 2.28 -0.63
N GLY A 200 16.38 1.85 -1.24
CA GLY A 200 16.38 0.84 -2.30
C GLY A 200 16.23 -0.61 -1.82
N LYS A 201 16.17 -0.85 -0.52
CA LYS A 201 15.77 -2.17 0.01
C LYS A 201 14.28 -2.39 -0.20
N THR A 202 13.88 -3.65 -0.30
CA THR A 202 12.47 -4.03 -0.30
C THR A 202 11.88 -3.95 1.11
N PRO A 203 10.54 -3.91 1.28
CA PRO A 203 9.91 -4.00 2.59
C PRO A 203 10.35 -5.20 3.42
N TYR A 204 10.48 -6.38 2.80
CA TYR A 204 10.93 -7.59 3.49
C TYR A 204 12.41 -7.57 3.88
N GLU A 205 13.29 -6.99 3.06
CA GLU A 205 14.69 -6.76 3.46
C GLU A 205 14.78 -5.82 4.65
N ALA A 206 13.99 -4.74 4.66
CA ALA A 206 13.90 -3.83 5.80
C ALA A 206 13.31 -4.49 7.06
N LEU A 207 12.41 -5.45 6.89
CA LEU A 207 11.88 -6.26 7.98
C LEU A 207 12.97 -7.17 8.58
N ARG A 208 13.69 -7.91 7.75
CA ARG A 208 14.77 -8.83 8.19
C ARG A 208 15.87 -8.13 8.98
N GLU A 209 16.13 -6.86 8.71
CA GLU A 209 17.10 -6.06 9.46
C GLU A 209 16.58 -5.58 10.82
N LYS A 210 15.28 -5.74 11.10
CA LYS A 210 14.63 -5.25 12.32
C LYS A 210 14.14 -6.38 13.24
N LEU A 211 14.24 -7.60 12.78
CA LEU A 211 14.02 -8.85 13.55
C LEU A 211 15.33 -9.37 14.13
#